data_b715d959ba9b70a80fcfc3b7700e4f5e
#
_entry.id   b715d959ba9b70a80fcfc3b7700e4f5e
#
_cell.length_a   1.000
_cell.length_b   1.000
_cell.length_c   1.000
_cell.angle_alpha   90.00
_cell.angle_beta   90.00
_cell.angle_gamma   90.00
#
_symmetry.space_group_name_H-M   'P 1'
#
loop_
_entity.id
_entity.type
_entity.pdbx_description
1 polymer ?
#
loop_
_entity_poly.entity_id
_entity_poly.type
_entity_poly.pdbx_seq_one_letter_code
_entity_poly.pdbx_strand_id
1 'polypeptide(L)'
;MSRFKTFKIKKGCHYSGFRFRPFIYKRSMVADVVFTPSCRYDGSYQLETQINKLFGFGDINHHNNSHRLGWRYNEDLDRVLIFEYFYIKGNRHEKQILKVCISQNIRLKLKANRGYWFGKRLYPYFGGKEPAPHDLKIKINFL
;
A
#
# COMPACT_ATOMS: atom_id res chain seq x y z
N MET A 1 -21.30 -4.66 -10.83
CA MET A 1 -20.49 -5.66 -10.10
C MET A 1 -19.16 -5.09 -9.70
N SER A 2 -18.83 -5.19 -8.41
CA SER A 2 -17.53 -4.81 -7.91
C SER A 2 -16.46 -5.77 -8.44
N ARG A 3 -15.47 -5.26 -9.15
CA ARG A 3 -14.37 -6.06 -9.72
C ARG A 3 -13.16 -6.10 -8.79
N PHE A 4 -13.37 -6.43 -7.55
CA PHE A 4 -12.26 -6.58 -6.62
C PHE A 4 -11.30 -7.70 -7.06
N LYS A 5 -10.01 -7.38 -7.09
CA LYS A 5 -8.94 -8.37 -7.19
C LYS A 5 -8.36 -8.61 -5.81
N THR A 6 -8.10 -9.86 -5.49
CA THR A 6 -7.44 -10.22 -4.23
C THR A 6 -5.94 -10.23 -4.43
N PHE A 7 -5.24 -9.43 -3.64
CA PHE A 7 -3.78 -9.40 -3.56
C PHE A 7 -3.36 -10.18 -2.32
N LYS A 8 -2.66 -11.28 -2.52
CA LYS A 8 -2.21 -12.15 -1.44
C LYS A 8 -0.71 -12.02 -1.24
N ILE A 9 -0.30 -11.68 0.00
CA ILE A 9 1.09 -11.73 0.41
C ILE A 9 1.24 -12.99 1.27
N LYS A 10 2.00 -13.96 0.78
CA LYS A 10 2.19 -15.23 1.48
C LYS A 10 3.08 -15.06 2.70
N LYS A 11 2.85 -15.87 3.74
CA LYS A 11 3.72 -15.97 4.90
C LYS A 11 5.19 -16.06 4.49
N GLY A 12 6.05 -15.25 5.11
CA GLY A 12 7.48 -15.21 4.83
C GLY A 12 7.87 -14.43 3.59
N CYS A 13 6.90 -13.81 2.90
CA CYS A 13 7.13 -12.99 1.72
C CYS A 13 6.84 -11.52 1.99
N HIS A 14 7.32 -10.65 1.11
CA HIS A 14 7.03 -9.22 1.12
C HIS A 14 6.04 -8.82 0.02
N TYR A 15 6.09 -9.51 -1.12
CA TYR A 15 5.36 -9.13 -2.34
C TYR A 15 4.06 -9.91 -2.50
N SER A 16 3.08 -9.24 -3.12
CA SER A 16 1.80 -9.86 -3.50
C SER A 16 1.86 -10.57 -4.88
N GLY A 17 3.03 -10.93 -5.34
CA GLY A 17 3.30 -11.53 -6.65
C GLY A 17 3.95 -10.54 -7.60
N PHE A 18 4.47 -11.07 -8.71
CA PHE A 18 5.09 -10.25 -9.75
C PHE A 18 4.02 -9.69 -10.68
N ARG A 19 3.89 -8.37 -10.71
CA ARG A 19 3.02 -7.65 -11.65
C ARG A 19 3.74 -6.40 -12.11
N PHE A 20 4.05 -6.36 -13.39
CA PHE A 20 4.64 -5.18 -14.01
C PHE A 20 3.59 -4.49 -14.88
N ARG A 21 3.24 -3.26 -14.54
CA ARG A 21 2.36 -2.41 -15.34
C ARG A 21 3.00 -1.05 -15.53
N PRO A 22 3.62 -0.81 -16.69
CA PRO A 22 4.10 0.53 -17.02
C PRO A 22 2.93 1.46 -17.28
N PHE A 23 3.17 2.74 -17.13
CA PHE A 23 2.22 3.78 -17.52
C PHE A 23 2.95 4.94 -18.19
N ILE A 24 2.20 5.69 -19.01
CA ILE A 24 2.63 6.96 -19.56
C ILE A 24 1.79 8.03 -18.88
N TYR A 25 2.40 8.98 -18.27
CA TYR A 25 1.82 10.08 -17.49
C TYR A 25 0.75 9.65 -16.46
N LYS A 26 1.11 9.74 -15.21
CA LYS A 26 0.21 9.45 -14.09
C LYS A 26 0.36 10.52 -13.00
N ARG A 27 -0.75 11.02 -12.48
CA ARG A 27 -0.77 12.00 -11.39
C ARG A 27 -1.69 11.59 -10.24
N SER A 28 -2.65 10.73 -10.51
CA SER A 28 -3.60 10.27 -9.50
C SER A 28 -4.01 8.83 -9.71
N MET A 29 -4.40 8.17 -8.63
CA MET A 29 -5.01 6.83 -8.62
C MET A 29 -6.16 6.84 -7.63
N VAL A 30 -7.23 6.13 -7.98
CA VAL A 30 -8.38 5.91 -7.10
C VAL A 30 -8.67 4.41 -7.04
N ALA A 31 -8.94 3.90 -5.86
CA ALA A 31 -9.30 2.50 -5.69
C ALA A 31 -10.26 2.31 -4.52
N ASP A 32 -11.15 1.33 -4.65
CA ASP A 32 -11.89 0.80 -3.52
C ASP A 32 -11.08 -0.34 -2.90
N VAL A 33 -10.93 -0.32 -1.57
CA VAL A 33 -10.06 -1.23 -0.84
C VAL A 33 -10.80 -1.87 0.32
N VAL A 34 -10.57 -3.16 0.55
CA VAL A 34 -11.02 -3.90 1.71
C VAL A 34 -9.83 -4.64 2.33
N PHE A 35 -9.48 -4.28 3.56
CA PHE A 35 -8.54 -5.05 4.36
C PHE A 35 -9.28 -6.21 5.02
N THR A 36 -8.97 -7.44 4.61
CA THR A 36 -9.63 -8.62 5.15
C THR A 36 -9.14 -8.91 6.59
N PRO A 37 -9.84 -9.75 7.38
CA PRO A 37 -9.39 -10.12 8.72
C PRO A 37 -7.96 -10.67 8.80
N SER A 38 -7.42 -11.21 7.69
CA SER A 38 -6.04 -11.66 7.60
C SER A 38 -5.01 -10.52 7.74
N CYS A 39 -5.43 -9.27 7.62
CA CYS A 39 -4.54 -8.10 7.81
C CYS A 39 -4.29 -7.75 9.28
N ARG A 40 -4.89 -8.49 10.21
CA ARG A 40 -4.57 -8.40 11.62
C ARG A 40 -3.28 -9.16 11.93
N TYR A 41 -2.39 -8.56 12.68
CA TYR A 41 -1.16 -9.18 13.16
C TYR A 41 -0.73 -8.55 14.49
N ASP A 42 0.17 -9.21 15.21
CA ASP A 42 0.71 -8.70 16.47
C ASP A 42 1.39 -7.34 16.24
N GLY A 43 0.97 -6.32 16.99
CA GLY A 43 1.49 -4.95 16.87
C GLY A 43 2.98 -4.82 17.15
N SER A 44 3.57 -5.75 17.92
CA SER A 44 5.01 -5.79 18.20
C SER A 44 5.85 -6.42 17.08
N TYR A 45 5.21 -7.01 16.06
CA TYR A 45 5.89 -7.68 14.97
C TYR A 45 6.71 -6.72 14.08
N GLN A 46 6.25 -5.50 13.92
CA GLN A 46 6.92 -4.46 13.14
C GLN A 46 7.30 -3.28 14.02
N LEU A 47 8.42 -2.63 13.72
CA LEU A 47 8.73 -1.32 14.30
C LEU A 47 7.71 -0.28 13.82
N GLU A 48 7.42 0.71 14.66
CA GLU A 48 6.46 1.78 14.32
C GLU A 48 6.83 2.57 13.06
N THR A 49 8.13 2.61 12.74
CA THR A 49 8.64 3.27 11.55
C THR A 49 8.48 2.44 10.27
N GLN A 50 8.08 1.18 10.39
CA GLN A 50 7.88 0.28 9.25
C GLN A 50 6.44 0.35 8.77
N ILE A 51 6.26 0.78 7.53
CA ILE A 51 4.95 0.94 6.90
C ILE A 51 4.85 -0.02 5.73
N ASN A 52 3.78 -0.82 5.71
CA ASN A 52 3.43 -1.65 4.57
C ASN A 52 2.95 -0.76 3.43
N LYS A 53 3.16 -1.16 2.20
CA LYS A 53 2.72 -0.41 1.02
C LYS A 53 1.42 -1.00 0.49
N LEU A 54 0.52 -0.14 0.03
CA LEU A 54 -0.79 -0.53 -0.48
C LEU A 54 -0.82 -0.49 -2.00
N PHE A 55 -0.76 0.67 -2.57
CA PHE A 55 -0.63 0.88 -4.01
C PHE A 55 -0.11 2.27 -4.32
N GLY A 56 0.29 2.47 -5.55
CA GLY A 56 0.75 3.76 -6.03
C GLY A 56 1.50 3.66 -7.33
N PHE A 57 2.32 4.64 -7.57
CA PHE A 57 3.12 4.74 -8.79
C PHE A 57 4.46 5.43 -8.51
N GLY A 58 5.41 5.21 -9.38
CA GLY A 58 6.74 5.77 -9.25
C GLY A 58 7.52 5.71 -10.54
N ASP A 59 8.65 6.39 -10.54
CA ASP A 59 9.66 6.28 -11.59
C ASP A 59 10.25 4.86 -11.59
N ILE A 60 11.08 4.55 -12.58
CA ILE A 60 11.78 3.27 -12.67
C ILE A 60 12.50 2.95 -11.37
N ASN A 61 13.21 3.93 -10.79
CA ASN A 61 13.72 3.84 -9.44
C ASN A 61 12.76 4.51 -8.45
N HIS A 62 11.85 3.70 -7.88
CA HIS A 62 10.83 4.20 -6.96
C HIS A 62 11.39 4.65 -5.60
N HIS A 63 12.63 4.34 -5.27
CA HIS A 63 13.29 4.88 -4.08
C HIS A 63 13.77 6.33 -4.28
N ASN A 64 13.87 6.79 -5.52
CA ASN A 64 14.15 8.19 -5.81
C ASN A 64 12.87 9.03 -5.87
N ASN A 65 11.87 8.56 -6.62
CA ASN A 65 10.61 9.26 -6.78
C ASN A 65 9.47 8.25 -6.86
N SER A 66 8.55 8.36 -5.92
CA SER A 66 7.32 7.57 -5.91
C SER A 66 6.26 8.22 -5.04
N HIS A 67 5.00 7.92 -5.34
CA HIS A 67 3.86 8.22 -4.48
C HIS A 67 3.06 6.94 -4.26
N ARG A 68 2.89 6.57 -3.01
CA ARG A 68 2.13 5.39 -2.59
C ARG A 68 1.24 5.72 -1.41
N LEU A 69 0.17 4.96 -1.25
CA LEU A 69 -0.48 4.81 0.04
C LEU A 69 0.20 3.66 0.78
N GLY A 70 0.41 3.86 2.06
CA GLY A 70 0.89 2.84 2.97
C GLY A 70 -0.18 2.45 3.96
N TRP A 71 0.04 1.34 4.66
CA TRP A 71 -0.87 0.88 5.69
C TRP A 71 -0.11 0.19 6.82
N ARG A 72 -0.72 0.20 8.00
CA ARG A 72 -0.25 -0.51 9.17
C ARG A 72 -1.43 -0.91 10.03
N TYR A 73 -1.42 -2.14 10.53
CA TYR A 73 -2.42 -2.56 11.49
C TYR A 73 -2.08 -2.03 12.89
N ASN A 74 -3.06 -1.44 13.55
CA ASN A 74 -2.95 -1.03 14.95
C ASN A 74 -3.80 -1.98 15.79
N GLU A 75 -3.14 -2.83 16.59
CA GLU A 75 -3.78 -3.86 17.40
C GLU A 75 -4.65 -3.26 18.51
N ASP A 76 -4.18 -2.19 19.17
CA ASP A 76 -4.90 -1.57 20.27
C ASP A 76 -6.26 -0.98 19.85
N LEU A 77 -6.31 -0.43 18.64
CA LEU A 77 -7.53 0.14 18.07
C LEU A 77 -8.34 -0.85 17.25
N ASP A 78 -7.78 -1.98 16.88
CA ASP A 78 -8.29 -2.90 15.83
C ASP A 78 -8.67 -2.14 14.57
N ARG A 79 -7.74 -1.33 14.08
CA ARG A 79 -7.91 -0.49 12.89
C ARG A 79 -6.68 -0.58 12.00
N VAL A 80 -6.88 -0.35 10.73
CA VAL A 80 -5.79 -0.13 9.78
C VAL A 80 -5.54 1.37 9.67
N LEU A 81 -4.31 1.77 9.89
CA LEU A 81 -3.87 3.14 9.69
C LEU A 81 -3.41 3.30 8.26
N ILE A 82 -3.85 4.34 7.60
CA ILE A 82 -3.49 4.65 6.21
C ILE A 82 -2.55 5.85 6.19
N PHE A 83 -1.49 5.73 5.39
CA PHE A 83 -0.44 6.74 5.26
C PHE A 83 -0.29 7.18 3.81
N GLU A 84 0.01 8.44 3.59
CA GLU A 84 0.72 8.87 2.39
C GLU A 84 2.20 8.52 2.57
N TYR A 85 2.78 7.87 1.58
CA TYR A 85 4.16 7.40 1.61
C TYR A 85 4.82 7.72 0.27
N PHE A 86 5.80 8.62 0.29
CA PHE A 86 6.41 9.05 -0.96
C PHE A 86 7.90 9.34 -0.83
N TYR A 87 8.60 9.19 -1.94
CA TYR A 87 9.98 9.59 -2.10
C TYR A 87 10.08 10.77 -3.07
N ILE A 88 10.85 11.78 -2.69
CA ILE A 88 11.23 12.91 -3.54
C ILE A 88 12.75 13.01 -3.49
N LYS A 89 13.41 12.83 -4.64
CA LYS A 89 14.88 12.89 -4.77
C LYS A 89 15.60 12.01 -3.73
N GLY A 90 15.09 10.80 -3.50
CA GLY A 90 15.63 9.85 -2.54
C GLY A 90 15.25 10.09 -1.08
N ASN A 91 14.54 11.15 -0.76
CA ASN A 91 14.09 11.45 0.60
C ASN A 91 12.71 10.85 0.86
N ARG A 92 12.61 10.06 1.92
CA ARG A 92 11.37 9.42 2.37
C ARG A 92 10.49 10.39 3.15
N HIS A 93 9.21 10.44 2.81
CA HIS A 93 8.18 11.18 3.53
C HIS A 93 7.00 10.27 3.82
N GLU A 94 6.41 10.43 5.01
CA GLU A 94 5.23 9.67 5.40
C GLU A 94 4.34 10.51 6.30
N LYS A 95 3.01 10.34 6.13
CA LYS A 95 2.01 11.05 6.92
C LYS A 95 0.77 10.17 7.06
N GLN A 96 0.33 9.94 8.30
CA GLN A 96 -0.94 9.27 8.56
C GLN A 96 -2.10 10.18 8.12
N ILE A 97 -3.02 9.63 7.32
CA ILE A 97 -4.15 10.40 6.78
C ILE A 97 -5.50 9.91 7.28
N LEU A 98 -5.65 8.62 7.61
CA LEU A 98 -6.92 8.11 8.10
C LEU A 98 -6.80 6.75 8.78
N LYS A 99 -7.88 6.32 9.46
CA LYS A 99 -8.03 5.02 10.12
C LYS A 99 -9.25 4.33 9.53
N VAL A 100 -9.16 3.04 9.25
CA VAL A 100 -10.24 2.25 8.67
C VAL A 100 -10.47 0.96 9.43
N CYS A 101 -11.72 0.49 9.43
CA CYS A 101 -12.07 -0.79 10.03
C CYS A 101 -11.65 -1.95 9.12
N ILE A 102 -11.34 -3.09 9.74
CA ILE A 102 -11.21 -4.35 9.03
C ILE A 102 -12.55 -4.68 8.35
N SER A 103 -12.50 -5.22 7.15
CA SER A 103 -13.66 -5.61 6.32
C SER A 103 -14.50 -4.42 5.80
N GLN A 104 -14.11 -3.20 6.08
CA GLN A 104 -14.78 -2.00 5.55
C GLN A 104 -14.38 -1.76 4.10
N ASN A 105 -15.37 -1.53 3.23
CA ASN A 105 -15.11 -1.06 1.87
C ASN A 105 -14.86 0.46 1.92
N ILE A 106 -13.70 0.89 1.50
CA ILE A 106 -13.29 2.29 1.55
C ILE A 106 -12.70 2.73 0.21
N ARG A 107 -13.08 3.93 -0.22
CA ARG A 107 -12.49 4.55 -1.41
C ARG A 107 -11.30 5.41 -1.02
N LEU A 108 -10.14 5.09 -1.58
CA LEU A 108 -8.90 5.80 -1.37
C LEU A 108 -8.46 6.49 -2.65
N LYS A 109 -8.03 7.74 -2.51
CA LYS A 109 -7.49 8.54 -3.61
C LYS A 109 -6.05 8.93 -3.28
N LEU A 110 -5.16 8.64 -4.21
CA LEU A 110 -3.78 9.08 -4.19
C LEU A 110 -3.59 10.15 -5.25
N LYS A 111 -3.12 11.33 -4.84
CA LYS A 111 -2.80 12.43 -5.73
C LYS A 111 -1.35 12.84 -5.51
N ALA A 112 -0.52 12.74 -6.54
CA ALA A 112 0.86 13.21 -6.50
C ALA A 112 0.93 14.72 -6.65
N ASN A 113 1.92 15.34 -6.03
CA ASN A 113 2.20 16.77 -6.18
C ASN A 113 2.81 17.11 -7.54
N ARG A 114 3.29 16.10 -8.28
CA ARG A 114 3.76 16.24 -9.67
C ARG A 114 3.27 15.06 -10.52
N GLY A 115 3.24 15.25 -11.85
CA GLY A 115 3.00 14.14 -12.77
C GLY A 115 4.22 13.24 -12.91
N TYR A 116 3.97 11.96 -13.13
CA TYR A 116 4.97 10.95 -13.49
C TYR A 116 4.79 10.61 -14.95
N TRP A 117 5.73 11.06 -15.80
CA TRP A 117 5.64 10.93 -17.25
C TRP A 117 5.69 9.48 -17.71
N PHE A 118 6.67 8.73 -17.20
CA PHE A 118 6.84 7.30 -17.45
C PHE A 118 7.23 6.63 -16.16
N GLY A 119 6.65 5.47 -15.88
CA GLY A 119 6.96 4.76 -14.66
C GLY A 119 6.22 3.44 -14.55
N LYS A 120 6.11 2.95 -13.33
CA LYS A 120 5.48 1.68 -13.00
C LYS A 120 4.42 1.85 -11.91
N ARG A 121 3.35 1.06 -12.01
CA ARG A 121 2.37 0.90 -10.93
C ARG A 121 2.97 0.00 -9.86
N LEU A 122 2.78 0.40 -8.61
CA LEU A 122 3.23 -0.33 -7.43
C LEU A 122 2.04 -0.99 -6.73
N TYR A 123 2.24 -2.20 -6.20
CA TYR A 123 1.21 -3.07 -5.64
C TYR A 123 1.47 -3.35 -4.16
N PRO A 124 0.53 -4.03 -3.44
CA PRO A 124 0.72 -4.34 -2.03
C PRO A 124 2.05 -5.03 -1.73
N TYR A 125 2.69 -4.53 -0.68
CA TYR A 125 3.97 -5.00 -0.18
C TYR A 125 3.95 -4.95 1.33
N PHE A 126 4.39 -6.02 1.99
CA PHE A 126 4.46 -6.08 3.44
C PHE A 126 5.84 -5.68 3.96
N GLY A 127 5.86 -4.77 4.91
CA GLY A 127 7.00 -4.46 5.75
C GLY A 127 8.07 -3.59 5.13
N GLY A 128 9.06 -3.37 5.92
CA GLY A 128 10.39 -2.96 5.55
C GLY A 128 11.28 -4.18 5.67
N LYS A 129 11.75 -4.45 6.89
CA LYS A 129 12.66 -5.57 7.17
C LYS A 129 11.92 -6.90 7.37
N GLU A 130 10.77 -6.89 8.04
CA GLU A 130 10.05 -8.10 8.42
C GLU A 130 9.12 -8.57 7.29
N PRO A 131 9.15 -9.88 6.91
CA PRO A 131 8.19 -10.44 5.96
C PRO A 131 6.81 -10.64 6.59
N ALA A 132 5.80 -10.99 5.78
CA ALA A 132 4.46 -11.25 6.29
C ALA A 132 4.45 -12.37 7.34
N PRO A 133 3.81 -12.17 8.52
CA PRO A 133 3.79 -13.16 9.60
C PRO A 133 2.89 -14.35 9.29
N HIS A 134 1.92 -14.18 8.43
CA HIS A 134 0.99 -15.17 7.90
C HIS A 134 0.49 -14.70 6.54
N ASP A 135 -0.34 -15.47 5.85
CA ASP A 135 -0.93 -15.05 4.59
C ASP A 135 -1.84 -13.84 4.81
N LEU A 136 -1.58 -12.75 4.09
CA LEU A 136 -2.36 -11.51 4.12
C LEU A 136 -3.10 -11.34 2.81
N LYS A 137 -4.37 -10.96 2.88
CA LYS A 137 -5.20 -10.72 1.69
C LYS A 137 -5.81 -9.32 1.76
N ILE A 138 -5.59 -8.55 0.71
CA ILE A 138 -6.19 -7.23 0.51
C ILE A 138 -6.96 -7.27 -0.79
N LYS A 139 -8.21 -6.82 -0.77
CA LYS A 139 -9.04 -6.72 -1.97
C LYS A 139 -8.99 -5.29 -2.48
N ILE A 140 -8.67 -5.12 -3.76
CA ILE A 140 -8.55 -3.80 -4.38
C ILE A 140 -9.29 -3.81 -5.72
N ASN A 141 -10.10 -2.78 -5.93
CA ASN A 141 -10.72 -2.46 -7.22
C ASN A 141 -10.18 -1.11 -7.69
N PHE A 142 -9.26 -1.14 -8.65
CA PHE A 142 -8.75 0.11 -9.25
C PHE A 142 -9.80 0.70 -10.19
N LEU A 143 -10.06 1.98 -10.03
CA LEU A 143 -11.05 2.75 -10.79
C LEU A 143 -10.40 3.58 -11.91
#